data_2c1b273518d22c303cc2de2cdd985477
#
_entry.id   2c1b273518d22c303cc2de2cdd985477
#
_cell.length_a   1.000
_cell.length_b   1.000
_cell.length_c   1.000
_cell.angle_alpha   90.00
_cell.angle_beta   90.00
_cell.angle_gamma   90.00
#
_symmetry.space_group_name_H-M   'P 1'
#
loop_
_entity.id
_entity.type
_entity.pdbx_description
1 polymer ?
#
loop_
_entity_poly.entity_id
_entity_poly.type
_entity_poly.pdbx_seq_one_letter_code
_entity_poly.pdbx_strand_id
1 'polypeptide(L)'
;MPPATRRGARKPRARSGAATEQRDEPGGYEAAEVEIEIGELASHNESINILMYGPSGHGKTTLVGGTPNATFLSTESGVVAAKRSGSKARLMRAKNWDYCIAGLKKADEVLGPEDWLIVDSISKMQRLQIRGILKNQNEQNSSRDLDIPGLQDHQKWQNQFMRFVDRIY
;
A
#
# COMPACT_ATOMS: atom_id res chain seq x y z
N MET A 1 -62.77 -35.61 23.22
CA MET A 1 -61.47 -36.28 23.17
C MET A 1 -61.22 -36.82 21.76
N PRO A 2 -60.28 -36.26 20.96
CA PRO A 2 -59.86 -36.87 19.72
C PRO A 2 -58.65 -37.80 19.96
N PRO A 3 -58.46 -38.83 19.15
CA PRO A 3 -57.48 -39.91 19.40
C PRO A 3 -56.05 -39.50 18.95
N ALA A 4 -55.08 -40.08 19.65
CA ALA A 4 -53.67 -39.89 19.47
C ALA A 4 -53.15 -40.48 18.14
N THR A 5 -52.44 -39.65 17.35
CA THR A 5 -51.77 -40.09 16.14
C THR A 5 -50.41 -40.75 16.47
N ARG A 6 -50.25 -41.99 16.05
CA ARG A 6 -49.05 -42.85 16.13
C ARG A 6 -47.86 -42.18 15.40
N ARG A 7 -46.80 -41.90 16.11
CA ARG A 7 -45.49 -41.57 15.52
C ARG A 7 -44.89 -42.80 14.84
N GLY A 8 -44.69 -42.72 13.53
CA GLY A 8 -43.97 -43.71 12.74
C GLY A 8 -42.47 -43.73 13.10
N ALA A 9 -41.98 -44.94 13.37
CA ALA A 9 -40.58 -45.23 13.60
C ALA A 9 -39.74 -44.95 12.34
N ARG A 10 -38.73 -44.08 12.45
CA ARG A 10 -37.74 -43.87 11.41
C ARG A 10 -36.74 -45.01 11.38
N LYS A 11 -36.62 -45.71 10.25
CA LYS A 11 -35.58 -46.69 9.96
C LYS A 11 -34.18 -46.04 10.03
N PRO A 12 -33.18 -46.73 10.62
CA PRO A 12 -31.82 -46.24 10.57
C PRO A 12 -31.25 -46.30 9.18
N ARG A 13 -30.70 -45.18 8.74
CA ARG A 13 -30.01 -45.02 7.46
C ARG A 13 -28.62 -45.65 7.56
N ALA A 14 -28.34 -46.65 6.73
CA ALA A 14 -27.05 -47.29 6.63
C ALA A 14 -25.97 -46.23 6.30
N ARG A 15 -24.90 -46.21 7.09
CA ARG A 15 -23.68 -45.46 6.78
C ARG A 15 -22.96 -46.20 5.66
N SER A 16 -23.02 -45.64 4.45
CA SER A 16 -22.15 -46.04 3.35
C SER A 16 -20.74 -45.50 3.56
N GLY A 17 -19.81 -46.39 3.32
CA GLY A 17 -18.39 -46.36 3.13
C GLY A 17 -17.61 -45.05 3.39
N ALA A 18 -16.60 -45.19 4.24
CA ALA A 18 -15.50 -44.24 4.34
C ALA A 18 -14.85 -44.08 2.95
N ALA A 19 -15.06 -42.95 2.32
CA ALA A 19 -14.18 -42.48 1.26
C ALA A 19 -12.87 -42.07 1.92
N THR A 20 -11.81 -42.80 1.65
CA THR A 20 -10.44 -42.44 2.01
C THR A 20 -10.15 -41.15 1.25
N GLU A 21 -10.22 -40.01 1.93
CA GLU A 21 -9.67 -38.75 1.40
C GLU A 21 -8.17 -38.97 1.20
N GLN A 22 -7.77 -39.17 -0.06
CA GLN A 22 -6.39 -38.94 -0.45
C GLN A 22 -6.11 -37.46 -0.17
N ARG A 23 -5.40 -37.18 0.90
CA ARG A 23 -4.77 -35.86 1.08
C ARG A 23 -3.73 -35.76 -0.02
N ASP A 24 -3.99 -34.92 -1.00
CA ASP A 24 -2.96 -34.42 -1.91
C ASP A 24 -1.89 -33.78 -1.02
N GLU A 25 -0.76 -34.45 -0.89
CA GLU A 25 0.43 -33.83 -0.31
C GLU A 25 0.74 -32.59 -1.14
N PRO A 26 0.94 -31.42 -0.51
CA PRO A 26 1.35 -30.24 -1.27
C PRO A 26 2.64 -30.60 -1.99
N GLY A 27 2.60 -30.53 -3.34
CA GLY A 27 3.73 -30.84 -4.19
C GLY A 27 4.97 -30.15 -3.65
N GLY A 28 5.99 -30.95 -3.39
CA GLY A 28 7.26 -30.48 -2.85
C GLY A 28 7.79 -29.40 -3.80
N TYR A 29 7.84 -28.19 -3.31
CA TYR A 29 8.67 -27.16 -3.95
C TYR A 29 10.11 -27.67 -3.77
N GLU A 30 10.75 -28.09 -4.86
CA GLU A 30 12.20 -28.21 -4.86
C GLU A 30 12.71 -26.79 -4.53
N ALA A 31 13.15 -26.62 -3.29
CA ALA A 31 13.78 -25.37 -2.89
C ALA A 31 15.04 -25.25 -3.79
N ALA A 32 15.01 -24.30 -4.72
CA ALA A 32 16.21 -23.91 -5.41
C ALA A 32 17.26 -23.61 -4.33
N GLU A 33 18.47 -24.13 -4.51
CA GLU A 33 19.57 -23.89 -3.60
C GLU A 33 19.80 -22.37 -3.57
N VAL A 34 19.35 -21.72 -2.48
CA VAL A 34 19.47 -20.28 -2.29
C VAL A 34 20.82 -20.04 -1.64
N GLU A 35 21.74 -19.46 -2.38
CA GLU A 35 23.02 -19.00 -1.86
C GLU A 35 22.81 -17.73 -1.05
N ILE A 36 23.07 -17.79 0.26
CA ILE A 36 22.95 -16.63 1.16
C ILE A 36 24.35 -16.05 1.34
N GLU A 37 24.54 -14.84 0.82
CA GLU A 37 25.79 -14.10 1.04
C GLU A 37 25.80 -13.50 2.46
N ILE A 38 26.89 -13.76 3.19
CA ILE A 38 27.16 -13.17 4.49
C ILE A 38 28.27 -12.15 4.29
N GLY A 39 27.96 -10.86 4.39
CA GLY A 39 28.91 -9.77 4.28
C GLY A 39 28.98 -8.90 5.53
N GLU A 40 29.96 -8.03 5.63
CA GLU A 40 30.02 -7.03 6.70
C GLU A 40 28.99 -5.94 6.45
N LEU A 41 28.22 -5.57 7.47
CA LEU A 41 27.18 -4.51 7.40
C LEU A 41 27.73 -3.17 6.85
N ALA A 42 29.00 -2.87 7.19
CA ALA A 42 29.67 -1.65 6.73
C ALA A 42 29.92 -1.60 5.20
N SER A 43 29.85 -2.75 4.51
CA SER A 43 30.01 -2.84 3.04
C SER A 43 28.70 -2.66 2.28
N HIS A 44 27.56 -2.68 2.97
CA HIS A 44 26.25 -2.50 2.36
C HIS A 44 25.90 -1.00 2.26
N ASN A 45 25.88 -0.50 1.03
CA ASN A 45 25.37 0.84 0.70
C ASN A 45 23.85 0.81 0.52
N GLU A 46 23.12 0.32 1.52
CA GLU A 46 21.66 0.28 1.45
C GLU A 46 21.08 1.60 1.94
N SER A 47 20.08 2.10 1.21
CA SER A 47 19.30 3.26 1.65
C SER A 47 18.43 2.89 2.86
N ILE A 48 18.35 3.79 3.84
CA ILE A 48 17.50 3.58 5.02
C ILE A 48 16.10 4.12 4.73
N ASN A 49 15.10 3.26 4.84
CA ASN A 49 13.70 3.63 4.70
C ASN A 49 13.03 3.75 6.08
N ILE A 50 12.43 4.92 6.36
CA ILE A 50 11.79 5.21 7.65
C ILE A 50 10.31 5.50 7.43
N LEU A 51 9.42 4.68 8.01
CA LEU A 51 7.99 4.95 8.06
C LEU A 51 7.62 5.65 9.37
N MET A 52 7.14 6.90 9.28
CA MET A 52 6.63 7.65 10.43
C MET A 52 5.11 7.74 10.39
N TYR A 53 4.44 7.28 11.45
CA TYR A 53 2.99 7.31 11.56
C TYR A 53 2.53 7.92 12.89
N GLY A 54 1.26 8.31 12.97
CA GLY A 54 0.65 8.89 14.16
C GLY A 54 -0.43 9.92 13.80
N PRO A 55 -1.19 10.41 14.79
CA PRO A 55 -2.28 11.37 14.57
C PRO A 55 -1.83 12.66 13.89
N SER A 56 -2.76 13.36 13.26
CA SER A 56 -2.49 14.69 12.68
C SER A 56 -2.12 15.68 13.77
N GLY A 57 -1.27 16.66 13.47
CA GLY A 57 -0.86 17.70 14.40
C GLY A 57 0.26 17.32 15.39
N HIS A 58 0.72 16.08 15.43
CA HIS A 58 1.77 15.61 16.36
C HIS A 58 3.21 15.89 15.88
N GLY A 59 3.41 16.82 14.99
CA GLY A 59 4.74 17.31 14.61
C GLY A 59 5.53 16.44 13.65
N LYS A 60 4.95 15.39 13.03
CA LYS A 60 5.67 14.51 12.08
C LYS A 60 6.39 15.30 10.99
N THR A 61 5.68 16.13 10.26
CA THR A 61 6.22 16.96 9.17
C THR A 61 7.29 17.96 9.68
N THR A 62 7.12 18.48 10.89
CA THR A 62 8.09 19.37 11.52
C THR A 62 9.39 18.63 11.85
N LEU A 63 9.28 17.42 12.40
CA LEU A 63 10.43 16.59 12.77
C LEU A 63 11.26 16.23 11.53
N VAL A 64 10.62 15.63 10.52
CA VAL A 64 11.32 15.24 9.28
C VAL A 64 11.80 16.45 8.47
N GLY A 65 11.14 17.59 8.60
CA GLY A 65 11.57 18.84 7.99
C GLY A 65 12.87 19.42 8.55
N GLY A 66 13.32 18.95 9.73
CA GLY A 66 14.62 19.27 10.32
C GLY A 66 15.78 18.43 9.77
N THR A 67 15.50 17.40 8.96
CA THR A 67 16.53 16.54 8.39
C THR A 67 17.41 17.33 7.40
N PRO A 68 18.75 17.22 7.48
CA PRO A 68 19.64 17.83 6.49
C PRO A 68 19.35 17.30 5.08
N ASN A 69 19.56 18.14 4.06
CA ASN A 69 19.40 17.80 2.65
C ASN A 69 18.02 17.20 2.29
N ALA A 70 16.98 17.51 3.06
CA ALA A 70 15.65 16.95 2.82
C ALA A 70 14.96 17.59 1.62
N THR A 71 14.23 16.76 0.88
CA THR A 71 13.31 17.19 -0.19
C THR A 71 11.95 16.57 0.04
N PHE A 72 10.93 17.39 0.24
CA PHE A 72 9.56 16.93 0.34
C PHE A 72 8.95 16.67 -1.04
N LEU A 73 8.33 15.51 -1.20
CA LEU A 73 7.29 15.26 -2.18
C LEU A 73 5.96 15.31 -1.42
N SER A 74 5.27 16.46 -1.47
CA SER A 74 4.12 16.71 -0.61
C SER A 74 2.84 16.94 -1.38
N THR A 75 1.77 16.31 -0.89
CA THR A 75 0.38 16.48 -1.34
C THR A 75 -0.43 17.38 -0.42
N GLU A 76 0.15 17.81 0.69
CA GLU A 76 -0.54 18.55 1.75
C GLU A 76 0.08 19.92 1.99
N SER A 77 -0.67 20.78 2.68
CA SER A 77 -0.18 22.07 3.15
C SER A 77 0.64 21.98 4.45
N GLY A 78 0.75 20.77 5.04
CA GLY A 78 1.43 20.52 6.33
C GLY A 78 2.91 20.95 6.35
N VAL A 79 3.57 21.01 5.20
CA VAL A 79 4.94 21.53 5.05
C VAL A 79 5.12 22.97 5.54
N VAL A 80 4.03 23.75 5.65
CA VAL A 80 4.06 25.08 6.26
C VAL A 80 4.52 25.03 7.72
N ALA A 81 4.17 23.98 8.46
CA ALA A 81 4.62 23.81 9.85
C ALA A 81 6.15 23.62 9.90
N ALA A 82 6.72 22.78 9.04
CA ALA A 82 8.16 22.61 8.92
C ALA A 82 8.86 23.93 8.57
N LYS A 83 8.32 24.69 7.59
CA LYS A 83 8.85 26.03 7.24
C LYS A 83 8.87 26.98 8.45
N ARG A 84 7.77 27.02 9.22
CA ARG A 84 7.71 27.87 10.44
C ARG A 84 8.72 27.48 11.50
N SER A 85 9.11 26.21 11.55
CA SER A 85 10.14 25.69 12.46
C SER A 85 11.56 25.85 11.90
N GLY A 86 11.75 26.60 10.82
CA GLY A 86 13.09 26.90 10.27
C GLY A 86 13.63 25.86 9.29
N SER A 87 12.80 24.92 8.81
CA SER A 87 13.23 23.93 7.82
C SER A 87 13.76 24.58 6.54
N LYS A 88 14.91 24.09 6.08
CA LYS A 88 15.54 24.46 4.79
C LYS A 88 15.26 23.44 3.70
N ALA A 89 14.40 22.47 3.94
CA ALA A 89 14.07 21.42 3.01
C ALA A 89 13.50 21.97 1.68
N ARG A 90 13.86 21.34 0.59
CA ARG A 90 13.29 21.59 -0.75
C ARG A 90 11.86 21.04 -0.81
N LEU A 91 11.03 21.55 -1.71
CA LEU A 91 9.63 21.14 -1.82
C LEU A 91 9.24 20.88 -3.27
N MET A 92 8.83 19.66 -3.56
CA MET A 92 8.09 19.25 -4.75
C MET A 92 6.61 19.08 -4.37
N ARG A 93 5.73 19.89 -4.97
CA ARG A 93 4.31 19.88 -4.65
C ARG A 93 3.52 19.04 -5.65
N ALA A 94 2.88 17.98 -5.17
CA ALA A 94 2.03 17.10 -5.97
C ALA A 94 0.54 17.44 -5.78
N LYS A 95 -0.13 17.86 -6.87
CA LYS A 95 -1.55 18.22 -6.87
C LYS A 95 -2.48 17.06 -7.19
N ASN A 96 -2.00 16.08 -7.92
CA ASN A 96 -2.71 14.85 -8.30
C ASN A 96 -1.72 13.69 -8.38
N TRP A 97 -2.22 12.51 -8.76
CA TRP A 97 -1.39 11.30 -8.83
C TRP A 97 -0.25 11.40 -9.86
N ASP A 98 -0.48 12.02 -11.02
CA ASP A 98 0.54 12.15 -12.04
C ASP A 98 1.71 13.01 -11.57
N TYR A 99 1.43 14.05 -10.77
CA TYR A 99 2.46 14.85 -10.10
C TYR A 99 3.23 14.06 -9.05
N CYS A 100 2.62 13.06 -8.38
CA CYS A 100 3.35 12.19 -7.47
C CYS A 100 4.37 11.35 -8.24
N ILE A 101 3.97 10.76 -9.36
CA ILE A 101 4.86 9.97 -10.23
C ILE A 101 5.96 10.84 -10.84
N ALA A 102 5.61 12.03 -11.34
CA ALA A 102 6.60 12.97 -11.88
C ALA A 102 7.60 13.43 -10.81
N GLY A 103 7.12 13.64 -9.57
CA GLY A 103 7.95 14.01 -8.43
C GLY A 103 8.97 12.94 -8.07
N LEU A 104 8.59 11.64 -8.08
CA LEU A 104 9.55 10.55 -7.88
C LEU A 104 10.60 10.51 -8.98
N LYS A 105 10.19 10.57 -10.25
CA LYS A 105 11.14 10.63 -11.36
C LYS A 105 12.12 11.79 -11.21
N LYS A 106 11.62 12.95 -10.78
CA LYS A 106 12.46 14.12 -10.55
C LYS A 106 13.39 13.93 -9.34
N ALA A 107 12.95 13.24 -8.31
CA ALA A 107 13.79 12.88 -7.19
C ALA A 107 14.99 12.03 -7.64
N ASP A 108 14.75 10.98 -8.45
CA ASP A 108 15.79 10.11 -9.00
C ASP A 108 16.85 10.92 -9.81
N GLU A 109 16.46 12.02 -10.43
CA GLU A 109 17.35 12.87 -11.23
C GLU A 109 18.20 13.83 -10.40
N VAL A 110 17.66 14.30 -9.25
CA VAL A 110 18.21 15.47 -8.54
C VAL A 110 18.72 15.16 -7.13
N LEU A 111 18.39 13.99 -6.58
CA LEU A 111 18.83 13.59 -5.25
C LEU A 111 20.11 12.76 -5.34
N GLY A 112 21.07 13.09 -4.49
CA GLY A 112 22.30 12.32 -4.31
C GLY A 112 22.19 11.36 -3.12
N PRO A 113 23.24 10.58 -2.87
CA PRO A 113 23.23 9.55 -1.81
C PRO A 113 23.09 10.11 -0.39
N GLU A 114 23.41 11.39 -0.18
CA GLU A 114 23.28 12.08 1.11
C GLU A 114 21.95 12.82 1.27
N ASP A 115 21.07 12.76 0.28
CA ASP A 115 19.79 13.47 0.26
C ASP A 115 18.68 12.59 0.81
N TRP A 116 17.68 13.21 1.46
CA TRP A 116 16.49 12.56 1.95
C TRP A 116 15.27 12.90 1.12
N LEU A 117 14.57 11.90 0.62
CA LEU A 117 13.25 12.07 0.05
C LEU A 117 12.17 11.86 1.14
N ILE A 118 11.39 12.88 1.40
CA ILE A 118 10.28 12.83 2.37
C ILE A 118 8.96 12.81 1.62
N VAL A 119 8.23 11.72 1.71
CA VAL A 119 6.89 11.56 1.10
C VAL A 119 5.81 11.92 2.13
N ASP A 120 5.18 13.10 1.98
CA ASP A 120 4.20 13.65 2.94
C ASP A 120 2.87 14.02 2.22
N SER A 121 1.83 13.24 2.37
CA SER A 121 1.69 11.99 3.08
C SER A 121 1.27 10.86 2.14
N ILE A 122 1.72 9.65 2.43
CA ILE A 122 1.33 8.44 1.68
C ILE A 122 -0.20 8.29 1.66
N SER A 123 -0.90 8.51 2.77
CA SER A 123 -2.36 8.40 2.85
C SER A 123 -3.08 9.37 1.91
N LYS A 124 -2.54 10.57 1.72
CA LYS A 124 -3.12 11.54 0.77
C LYS A 124 -2.84 11.14 -0.67
N MET A 125 -1.64 10.64 -0.95
CA MET A 125 -1.28 10.13 -2.28
C MET A 125 -2.18 8.97 -2.70
N GLN A 126 -2.47 8.03 -1.79
CA GLN A 126 -3.45 6.96 -2.03
C GLN A 126 -4.82 7.49 -2.46
N ARG A 127 -5.34 8.51 -1.76
CA ARG A 127 -6.63 9.12 -2.10
C ARG A 127 -6.60 9.80 -3.47
N LEU A 128 -5.49 10.47 -3.81
CA LEU A 128 -5.32 11.10 -5.11
C LEU A 128 -5.28 10.06 -6.24
N GLN A 129 -4.65 8.92 -6.00
CA GLN A 129 -4.59 7.82 -6.96
C GLN A 129 -5.97 7.21 -7.22
N ILE A 130 -6.73 6.87 -6.16
CA ILE A 130 -8.09 6.34 -6.31
C ILE A 130 -8.96 7.31 -7.10
N ARG A 131 -8.92 8.60 -6.77
CA ARG A 131 -9.65 9.63 -7.52
C ARG A 131 -9.25 9.70 -8.99
N GLY A 132 -7.96 9.56 -9.28
CA GLY A 132 -7.46 9.52 -10.67
C GLY A 132 -8.02 8.31 -11.44
N ILE A 133 -8.03 7.13 -10.83
CA ILE A 133 -8.59 5.91 -11.42
C ILE A 133 -10.08 6.08 -11.71
N LEU A 134 -10.85 6.55 -10.73
CA LEU A 134 -12.30 6.75 -10.87
C LEU A 134 -12.63 7.78 -11.93
N LYS A 135 -11.88 8.89 -11.98
CA LYS A 135 -12.06 9.92 -13.02
C LYS A 135 -11.82 9.35 -14.42
N ASN A 136 -10.72 8.66 -14.65
CA ASN A 136 -10.43 8.04 -15.95
C ASN A 136 -11.48 7.02 -16.38
N GLN A 137 -12.08 6.31 -15.43
CA GLN A 137 -13.14 5.35 -15.73
C GLN A 137 -14.49 6.02 -16.00
N ASN A 138 -14.79 7.14 -15.34
CA ASN A 138 -16.00 7.89 -15.62
C ASN A 138 -15.94 8.58 -16.99
N GLU A 139 -14.77 9.01 -17.44
CA GLU A 139 -14.56 9.49 -18.82
C GLU A 139 -14.87 8.41 -19.86
N GLN A 140 -14.68 7.11 -19.51
CA GLN A 140 -15.00 5.98 -20.38
C GLN A 140 -16.46 5.48 -20.21
N ASN A 141 -17.07 5.70 -19.07
CA ASN A 141 -18.43 5.29 -18.73
C ASN A 141 -19.09 6.28 -17.76
N SER A 142 -19.83 7.25 -18.30
CA SER A 142 -20.42 8.38 -17.58
C SER A 142 -21.48 8.00 -16.52
N SER A 143 -21.93 6.74 -16.48
CA SER A 143 -22.90 6.28 -15.48
C SER A 143 -22.29 5.83 -14.16
N ARG A 144 -20.96 5.90 -14.03
CA ARG A 144 -20.24 5.41 -12.86
C ARG A 144 -20.15 6.46 -11.76
N ASP A 145 -20.45 6.06 -10.53
CA ASP A 145 -20.28 6.91 -9.36
C ASP A 145 -18.79 7.15 -9.07
N LEU A 146 -18.41 8.43 -8.94
CA LEU A 146 -17.04 8.86 -8.67
C LEU A 146 -16.64 8.71 -7.19
N ASP A 147 -17.60 8.50 -6.31
CA ASP A 147 -17.35 8.42 -4.87
C ASP A 147 -17.31 6.98 -4.36
N ILE A 148 -17.73 6.01 -5.19
CA ILE A 148 -17.79 4.59 -4.80
C ILE A 148 -16.87 3.75 -5.67
N PRO A 149 -15.65 3.42 -5.21
CA PRO A 149 -14.77 2.50 -5.92
C PRO A 149 -15.30 1.06 -5.88
N GLY A 150 -15.32 0.39 -7.04
CA GLY A 150 -15.62 -1.03 -7.14
C GLY A 150 -14.42 -1.92 -6.81
N LEU A 151 -14.65 -3.24 -6.69
CA LEU A 151 -13.58 -4.21 -6.37
C LEU A 151 -12.40 -4.17 -7.37
N GLN A 152 -12.69 -4.02 -8.65
CA GLN A 152 -11.67 -3.92 -9.70
C GLN A 152 -10.80 -2.65 -9.55
N ASP A 153 -11.36 -1.57 -9.02
CA ASP A 153 -10.64 -0.33 -8.78
C ASP A 153 -9.66 -0.48 -7.63
N HIS A 154 -10.06 -1.23 -6.59
CA HIS A 154 -9.18 -1.55 -5.47
C HIS A 154 -7.99 -2.40 -5.91
N GLN A 155 -8.19 -3.41 -6.75
CA GLN A 155 -7.09 -4.22 -7.29
C GLN A 155 -6.14 -3.39 -8.15
N LYS A 156 -6.68 -2.57 -9.06
CA LYS A 156 -5.89 -1.68 -9.90
C LYS A 156 -5.11 -0.67 -9.06
N TRP A 157 -5.76 -0.10 -8.04
CA TRP A 157 -5.13 0.81 -7.09
C TRP A 157 -3.99 0.14 -6.33
N GLN A 158 -4.22 -1.03 -5.74
CA GLN A 158 -3.19 -1.76 -5.00
C GLN A 158 -1.96 -2.02 -5.87
N ASN A 159 -2.14 -2.57 -7.06
CA ASN A 159 -1.04 -2.88 -7.96
C ASN A 159 -0.23 -1.64 -8.37
N GLN A 160 -0.90 -0.52 -8.65
CA GLN A 160 -0.22 0.72 -9.01
C GLN A 160 0.47 1.35 -7.80
N PHE A 161 -0.14 1.25 -6.61
CA PHE A 161 0.42 1.82 -5.40
C PHE A 161 1.64 1.03 -4.92
N MET A 162 1.60 -0.30 -5.00
CA MET A 162 2.77 -1.12 -4.69
C MET A 162 3.96 -0.77 -5.60
N ARG A 163 3.76 -0.64 -6.91
CA ARG A 163 4.80 -0.18 -7.83
C ARG A 163 5.36 1.21 -7.50
N PHE A 164 4.53 2.08 -6.93
CA PHE A 164 4.99 3.38 -6.45
C PHE A 164 5.87 3.24 -5.21
N VAL A 165 5.46 2.39 -4.26
CA VAL A 165 6.23 2.10 -3.05
C VAL A 165 7.55 1.41 -3.41
N ASP A 166 7.52 0.36 -4.24
CA ASP A 166 8.70 -0.37 -4.71
C ASP A 166 9.75 0.53 -5.39
N ARG A 167 9.32 1.68 -5.90
CA ARG A 167 10.24 2.64 -6.51
C ARG A 167 10.89 3.57 -5.49
N ILE A 168 10.36 3.66 -4.28
CA ILE A 168 10.94 4.42 -3.17
C ILE A 168 11.98 3.58 -2.44
N TYR A 169 11.81 2.26 -2.46
CA TYR A 169 12.74 1.28 -1.90
C TYR A 169 13.85 0.95 -2.89
#